data_b816d28cdc9f5efbabddbd621b9b89f9
#
_entry.id   b816d28cdc9f5efbabddbd621b9b89f9
#
_cell.length_a   1.000
_cell.length_b   1.000
_cell.length_c   1.000
_cell.angle_alpha   90.00
_cell.angle_beta   90.00
_cell.angle_gamma   90.00
#
_symmetry.space_group_name_H-M   'P 1'
#
loop_
_entity.id
_entity.type
_entity.pdbx_description
1 polymer ?
#
loop_
_entity_poly.entity_id
_entity_poly.type
_entity_poly.pdbx_seq_one_letter_code
_entity_poly.pdbx_strand_id
1 'polypeptide(L)'
;TIPAHNGRLEYNINSFSYVGEETLSDIKFAIDKGQTLGIVGVTGSGKTTLLKLLLREYDVEDGSIYLNNHNIKDYKLKDLRSLIGYVPQDQVLFAMSIKENIRFADTKYKDKQVEDITKVCGIYDDIVNMTDGFDTIIGERGVSLSGGQKQRMAMSRALIMNPEILILDDSLSAVDAKTEHLILENLKE
;
A
#
# COMPACT_ATOMS: atom_id res chain seq x y z
N THR A 1 -11.89 -16.63 -10.86
CA THR A 1 -10.47 -16.98 -11.14
C THR A 1 -9.71 -15.70 -11.40
N ILE A 2 -8.63 -15.46 -10.66
CA ILE A 2 -7.74 -14.33 -10.89
C ILE A 2 -7.09 -14.57 -12.26
N PRO A 3 -7.12 -13.58 -13.19
CA PRO A 3 -6.50 -13.72 -14.51
C PRO A 3 -4.98 -13.90 -14.43
N ALA A 4 -4.35 -14.32 -15.53
CA ALA A 4 -2.90 -14.44 -15.60
C ALA A 4 -2.24 -13.07 -15.33
N HIS A 5 -1.28 -13.07 -14.41
CA HIS A 5 -0.62 -11.86 -13.94
C HIS A 5 0.48 -11.42 -14.91
N ASN A 6 0.30 -10.31 -15.61
CA ASN A 6 1.35 -9.66 -16.39
C ASN A 6 1.92 -8.39 -15.71
N GLY A 7 1.28 -7.97 -14.61
CA GLY A 7 1.70 -6.83 -13.81
C GLY A 7 1.48 -5.47 -14.48
N ARG A 8 0.66 -5.39 -15.54
CA ARG A 8 0.36 -4.13 -16.21
C ARG A 8 -0.90 -3.48 -15.63
N LEU A 9 -0.77 -2.24 -15.19
CA LEU A 9 -1.85 -1.36 -14.78
C LEU A 9 -2.04 -0.27 -15.83
N GLU A 10 -3.28 -0.05 -16.27
CA GLU A 10 -3.61 0.98 -17.26
C GLU A 10 -4.83 1.79 -16.82
N TYR A 11 -4.70 3.11 -16.85
CA TYR A 11 -5.78 4.06 -16.67
C TYR A 11 -6.17 4.65 -18.02
N ASN A 12 -7.46 4.64 -18.33
CA ASN A 12 -8.04 5.29 -19.49
C ASN A 12 -9.39 5.89 -19.07
N ILE A 13 -9.35 7.02 -18.37
CA ILE A 13 -10.51 7.71 -17.80
C ILE A 13 -10.69 8.99 -18.59
N ASN A 14 -11.85 9.17 -19.24
CA ASN A 14 -12.18 10.41 -19.92
C ASN A 14 -12.61 11.46 -18.90
N SER A 15 -13.52 11.10 -17.99
CA SER A 15 -13.93 11.97 -16.89
C SER A 15 -14.37 11.18 -15.66
N PHE A 16 -14.25 11.79 -14.50
CA PHE A 16 -14.83 11.33 -13.25
C PHE A 16 -15.28 12.51 -12.40
N SER A 17 -16.48 12.43 -11.85
CA SER A 17 -17.05 13.45 -10.97
C SER A 17 -17.56 12.82 -9.67
N TYR A 18 -17.27 13.48 -8.56
CA TYR A 18 -18.10 13.32 -7.37
C TYR A 18 -19.37 14.18 -7.58
N VAL A 19 -20.45 13.86 -6.92
CA VAL A 19 -21.77 14.53 -7.02
C VAL A 19 -21.72 15.94 -7.66
N GLY A 20 -21.69 15.99 -9.01
CA GLY A 20 -21.82 17.23 -9.79
C GLY A 20 -20.57 18.07 -10.02
N GLU A 21 -19.40 17.67 -9.48
CA GLU A 21 -18.12 18.38 -9.69
C GLU A 21 -17.11 17.46 -10.38
N GLU A 22 -16.64 17.87 -11.58
CA GLU A 22 -15.61 17.15 -12.31
C GLU A 22 -14.29 17.19 -11.51
N THR A 23 -13.82 16.00 -11.13
CA THR A 23 -12.61 15.84 -10.30
C THR A 23 -11.41 15.36 -11.12
N LEU A 24 -11.65 14.53 -12.13
CA LEU A 24 -10.63 14.02 -13.04
C LEU A 24 -11.09 14.16 -14.49
N SER A 25 -10.19 14.56 -15.37
CA SER A 25 -10.41 14.72 -16.80
C SER A 25 -9.20 14.22 -17.57
N ASP A 26 -9.45 13.41 -18.61
CA ASP A 26 -8.45 12.90 -19.57
C ASP A 26 -7.21 12.25 -18.92
N ILE A 27 -7.45 11.32 -18.00
CA ILE A 27 -6.39 10.55 -17.31
C ILE A 27 -6.03 9.33 -18.14
N LYS A 28 -4.86 9.33 -18.75
CA LYS A 28 -4.35 8.22 -19.57
C LYS A 28 -2.90 7.94 -19.28
N PHE A 29 -2.63 6.77 -18.72
CA PHE A 29 -1.28 6.25 -18.52
C PHE A 29 -1.27 4.74 -18.33
N ALA A 30 -0.11 4.13 -18.48
CA ALA A 30 0.10 2.72 -18.19
C ALA A 30 1.41 2.54 -17.45
N ILE A 31 1.45 1.51 -16.59
CA ILE A 31 2.61 1.09 -15.80
C ILE A 31 2.81 -0.39 -16.04
N ASP A 32 4.00 -0.80 -16.46
CA ASP A 32 4.36 -2.20 -16.63
C ASP A 32 4.99 -2.75 -15.33
N LYS A 33 5.06 -4.07 -15.24
CA LYS A 33 5.68 -4.75 -14.10
C LYS A 33 7.10 -4.24 -13.86
N GLY A 34 7.42 -3.96 -12.60
CA GLY A 34 8.72 -3.45 -12.19
C GLY A 34 8.94 -1.95 -12.41
N GLN A 35 7.96 -1.25 -12.96
CA GLN A 35 8.02 0.21 -13.09
C GLN A 35 7.44 0.91 -11.87
N THR A 36 7.92 2.12 -11.64
CA THR A 36 7.42 3.04 -10.60
C THR A 36 6.88 4.30 -11.26
N LEU A 37 5.68 4.71 -10.87
CA LEU A 37 5.07 5.97 -11.29
C LEU A 37 4.98 6.93 -10.08
N GLY A 38 5.58 8.09 -10.19
CA GLY A 38 5.39 9.18 -9.24
C GLY A 38 4.23 10.09 -9.66
N ILE A 39 3.24 10.25 -8.78
CA ILE A 39 2.11 11.15 -8.99
C ILE A 39 2.28 12.35 -8.09
N VAL A 40 2.47 13.51 -8.67
CA VAL A 40 2.65 14.78 -7.94
C VAL A 40 1.54 15.77 -8.28
N GLY A 41 1.18 16.58 -7.32
CA GLY A 41 0.16 17.61 -7.50
C GLY A 41 -0.20 18.27 -6.17
N VAL A 42 -0.80 19.45 -6.23
CA VAL A 42 -1.27 20.17 -5.06
C VAL A 42 -2.39 19.41 -4.35
N THR A 43 -2.66 19.74 -3.10
CA THR A 43 -3.82 19.20 -2.36
C THR A 43 -5.10 19.49 -3.14
N GLY A 44 -5.98 18.49 -3.28
CA GLY A 44 -7.23 18.61 -4.05
C GLY A 44 -7.09 18.38 -5.56
N SER A 45 -5.90 18.03 -6.08
CA SER A 45 -5.70 17.77 -7.53
C SER A 45 -6.18 16.39 -8.01
N GLY A 46 -6.90 15.63 -7.18
CA GLY A 46 -7.46 14.33 -7.59
C GLY A 46 -6.57 13.11 -7.35
N LYS A 47 -5.36 13.23 -6.77
CA LYS A 47 -4.46 12.09 -6.50
C LYS A 47 -5.15 10.96 -5.71
N THR A 48 -5.78 11.31 -4.62
CA THR A 48 -6.54 10.35 -3.78
C THR A 48 -7.70 9.73 -4.54
N THR A 49 -8.32 10.48 -5.46
CA THR A 49 -9.41 9.98 -6.31
C THR A 49 -8.93 8.86 -7.22
N LEU A 50 -7.74 8.98 -7.84
CA LEU A 50 -7.15 7.90 -8.64
C LEU A 50 -7.03 6.60 -7.84
N LEU A 51 -6.59 6.68 -6.58
CA LEU A 51 -6.45 5.52 -5.69
C LEU A 51 -7.80 4.93 -5.34
N LYS A 52 -8.80 5.75 -5.00
CA LYS A 52 -10.15 5.30 -4.69
C LYS A 52 -10.83 4.58 -5.85
N LEU A 53 -10.58 5.03 -7.09
CA LEU A 53 -11.07 4.36 -8.29
C LEU A 53 -10.39 3.00 -8.50
N LEU A 54 -9.07 2.88 -8.27
CA LEU A 54 -8.36 1.62 -8.36
C LEU A 54 -8.84 0.61 -7.31
N LEU A 55 -9.06 1.07 -6.08
CA LEU A 55 -9.58 0.26 -4.99
C LEU A 55 -11.10 -0.04 -5.12
N ARG A 56 -11.73 0.50 -6.16
CA ARG A 56 -13.16 0.41 -6.41
C ARG A 56 -13.98 0.81 -5.17
N GLU A 57 -13.63 1.95 -4.58
CA GLU A 57 -14.51 2.67 -3.66
C GLU A 57 -15.57 3.45 -4.44
N TYR A 58 -15.24 3.83 -5.67
CA TYR A 58 -16.12 4.38 -6.69
C TYR A 58 -15.85 3.69 -8.02
N ASP A 59 -16.87 3.52 -8.83
CA ASP A 59 -16.72 2.99 -10.18
C ASP A 59 -16.48 4.13 -11.19
N VAL A 60 -15.64 3.87 -12.19
CA VAL A 60 -15.44 4.79 -13.33
C VAL A 60 -16.63 4.65 -14.27
N GLU A 61 -17.38 5.74 -14.53
CA GLU A 61 -18.52 5.74 -15.44
C GLU A 61 -18.08 6.00 -16.88
N ASP A 62 -17.17 6.96 -17.10
CA ASP A 62 -16.66 7.33 -18.42
C ASP A 62 -15.16 6.96 -18.51
N GLY A 63 -14.91 5.79 -19.06
CA GLY A 63 -13.59 5.21 -19.19
C GLY A 63 -13.43 3.88 -18.46
N SER A 64 -12.19 3.47 -18.25
CA SER A 64 -11.88 2.19 -17.65
C SER A 64 -10.50 2.18 -16.99
N ILE A 65 -10.33 1.30 -16.01
CA ILE A 65 -9.02 0.92 -15.44
C ILE A 65 -8.85 -0.56 -15.70
N TYR A 66 -7.67 -0.94 -16.19
CA TYR A 66 -7.32 -2.32 -16.48
C TYR A 66 -6.16 -2.76 -15.60
N LEU A 67 -6.26 -3.94 -15.04
CA LEU A 67 -5.18 -4.65 -14.37
C LEU A 67 -4.98 -6.01 -15.03
N ASN A 68 -3.75 -6.34 -15.41
CA ASN A 68 -3.44 -7.58 -16.12
C ASN A 68 -4.28 -7.76 -17.41
N ASN A 69 -4.54 -6.67 -18.16
CA ASN A 69 -5.40 -6.59 -19.34
C ASN A 69 -6.88 -6.91 -19.11
N HIS A 70 -7.34 -6.96 -17.87
CA HIS A 70 -8.74 -7.14 -17.51
C HIS A 70 -9.29 -5.88 -16.86
N ASN A 71 -10.52 -5.50 -17.21
CA ASN A 71 -11.17 -4.37 -16.55
C ASN A 71 -11.30 -4.67 -15.05
N ILE A 72 -10.93 -3.73 -14.19
CA ILE A 72 -11.02 -3.94 -12.74
C ILE A 72 -12.44 -4.23 -12.27
N LYS A 73 -13.47 -3.83 -13.02
CA LYS A 73 -14.88 -4.12 -12.74
C LYS A 73 -15.20 -5.62 -12.85
N ASP A 74 -14.44 -6.38 -13.64
CA ASP A 74 -14.64 -7.81 -13.85
C ASP A 74 -14.08 -8.67 -12.71
N TYR A 75 -13.21 -8.09 -11.87
CA TYR A 75 -12.70 -8.76 -10.68
C TYR A 75 -13.75 -8.78 -9.56
N LYS A 76 -13.76 -9.85 -8.77
CA LYS A 76 -14.39 -9.78 -7.45
C LYS A 76 -13.61 -8.78 -6.59
N LEU A 77 -14.30 -7.93 -5.85
CA LEU A 77 -13.68 -6.84 -5.09
C LEU A 77 -12.59 -7.33 -4.12
N LYS A 78 -12.83 -8.47 -3.47
CA LYS A 78 -11.84 -9.10 -2.57
C LYS A 78 -10.57 -9.52 -3.33
N ASP A 79 -10.73 -10.11 -4.52
CA ASP A 79 -9.61 -10.59 -5.34
C ASP A 79 -8.79 -9.39 -5.87
N LEU A 80 -9.45 -8.34 -6.36
CA LEU A 80 -8.79 -7.11 -6.78
C LEU A 80 -7.96 -6.49 -5.63
N ARG A 81 -8.58 -6.29 -4.48
CA ARG A 81 -7.93 -5.66 -3.34
C ARG A 81 -6.79 -6.49 -2.75
N SER A 82 -6.80 -7.81 -2.91
CA SER A 82 -5.69 -8.67 -2.48
C SER A 82 -4.43 -8.50 -3.35
N LEU A 83 -4.55 -7.94 -4.56
CA LEU A 83 -3.44 -7.64 -5.45
C LEU A 83 -2.80 -6.27 -5.16
N ILE A 84 -3.41 -5.46 -4.30
CA ILE A 84 -3.01 -4.07 -4.05
C ILE A 84 -2.59 -3.91 -2.60
N GLY A 85 -1.32 -3.58 -2.38
CA GLY A 85 -0.82 -3.12 -1.09
C GLY A 85 -0.93 -1.59 -1.01
N TYR A 86 -1.65 -1.08 -0.04
CA TYR A 86 -1.83 0.35 0.16
C TYR A 86 -1.28 0.80 1.51
N VAL A 87 -0.39 1.76 1.48
CA VAL A 87 0.20 2.39 2.67
C VAL A 87 -0.25 3.85 2.69
N PRO A 88 -1.25 4.21 3.50
CA PRO A 88 -1.78 5.56 3.57
C PRO A 88 -0.81 6.51 4.28
N GLN A 89 -1.02 7.82 4.09
CA GLN A 89 -0.28 8.87 4.79
C GLN A 89 -0.44 8.75 6.32
N ASP A 90 -1.66 8.59 6.80
CA ASP A 90 -1.97 8.38 8.21
C ASP A 90 -2.04 6.88 8.51
N GLN A 91 -1.03 6.37 9.23
CA GLN A 91 -0.96 4.95 9.57
C GLN A 91 -1.77 4.65 10.81
N VAL A 92 -2.76 3.79 10.66
CA VAL A 92 -3.54 3.24 11.76
C VAL A 92 -2.85 1.96 12.27
N LEU A 93 -2.44 1.98 13.52
CA LEU A 93 -1.94 0.81 14.24
C LEU A 93 -2.92 0.45 15.35
N PHE A 94 -3.14 -0.83 15.55
CA PHE A 94 -4.09 -1.35 16.52
C PHE A 94 -3.41 -1.63 17.86
N ALA A 95 -4.17 -1.55 18.97
CA ALA A 95 -3.70 -1.88 20.31
C ALA A 95 -3.52 -3.39 20.48
N MET A 96 -2.51 -3.94 19.81
CA MET A 96 -2.12 -5.35 19.82
C MET A 96 -0.61 -5.47 19.61
N SER A 97 -0.06 -6.69 19.60
CA SER A 97 1.37 -6.89 19.41
C SER A 97 1.84 -6.43 18.03
N ILE A 98 3.14 -6.16 17.89
CA ILE A 98 3.77 -5.80 16.62
C ILE A 98 3.50 -6.88 15.58
N LYS A 99 3.73 -8.16 15.89
CA LYS A 99 3.49 -9.27 14.96
C LYS A 99 2.03 -9.36 14.53
N GLU A 100 1.08 -9.13 15.41
CA GLU A 100 -0.36 -9.13 15.09
C GLU A 100 -0.73 -7.94 14.21
N ASN A 101 -0.14 -6.77 14.45
CA ASN A 101 -0.30 -5.63 13.57
C ASN A 101 0.20 -5.88 12.15
N ILE A 102 1.34 -6.56 11.98
CA ILE A 102 1.91 -6.83 10.65
C ILE A 102 1.08 -7.88 9.91
N ARG A 103 0.68 -8.97 10.56
CA ARG A 103 -0.15 -10.03 9.96
C ARG A 103 -1.65 -9.80 10.05
N PHE A 104 -2.07 -8.57 10.23
CA PHE A 104 -3.48 -8.22 10.45
C PHE A 104 -4.42 -8.71 9.33
N ALA A 105 -3.95 -8.75 8.09
CA ALA A 105 -4.75 -9.20 6.95
C ALA A 105 -5.02 -10.71 6.93
N ASP A 106 -4.09 -11.53 7.44
CA ASP A 106 -4.23 -12.99 7.56
C ASP A 106 -3.32 -13.52 8.68
N THR A 107 -3.91 -14.07 9.72
CA THR A 107 -3.21 -14.67 10.86
C THR A 107 -2.39 -15.91 10.51
N LYS A 108 -2.53 -16.47 9.30
CA LYS A 108 -1.76 -17.63 8.83
C LYS A 108 -0.31 -17.32 8.50
N TYR A 109 0.06 -16.03 8.35
CA TYR A 109 1.47 -15.66 8.17
C TYR A 109 2.29 -16.13 9.36
N LYS A 110 3.35 -16.89 9.07
CA LYS A 110 4.28 -17.42 10.08
C LYS A 110 5.20 -16.33 10.61
N ASP A 111 5.72 -16.51 11.81
CA ASP A 111 6.64 -15.56 12.45
C ASP A 111 7.86 -15.26 11.56
N LYS A 112 8.41 -16.28 10.88
CA LYS A 112 9.50 -16.10 9.91
C LYS A 112 9.16 -15.13 8.79
N GLN A 113 7.94 -15.16 8.24
CA GLN A 113 7.50 -14.23 7.20
C GLN A 113 7.38 -12.80 7.74
N VAL A 114 6.92 -12.67 9.00
CA VAL A 114 6.86 -11.37 9.69
C VAL A 114 8.27 -10.81 9.90
N GLU A 115 9.22 -11.62 10.36
CA GLU A 115 10.61 -11.21 10.52
C GLU A 115 11.23 -10.77 9.18
N ASP A 116 11.07 -11.58 8.13
CA ASP A 116 11.69 -11.31 6.83
C ASP A 116 11.15 -10.00 6.23
N ILE A 117 9.83 -9.76 6.29
CA ILE A 117 9.27 -8.52 5.77
C ILE A 117 9.70 -7.28 6.58
N THR A 118 9.91 -7.42 7.89
CA THR A 118 10.41 -6.31 8.71
C THR A 118 11.85 -5.95 8.39
N LYS A 119 12.66 -6.92 7.94
CA LYS A 119 14.02 -6.66 7.41
C LYS A 119 13.96 -5.88 6.11
N VAL A 120 13.09 -6.26 5.18
CA VAL A 120 12.85 -5.53 3.93
C VAL A 120 12.48 -4.07 4.21
N CYS A 121 11.60 -3.85 5.19
CA CYS A 121 11.15 -2.50 5.58
C CYS A 121 12.10 -1.77 6.55
N GLY A 122 13.26 -2.33 6.89
CA GLY A 122 14.26 -1.69 7.73
C GLY A 122 13.81 -1.42 9.18
N ILE A 123 12.85 -2.19 9.71
CA ILE A 123 12.35 -2.02 11.09
C ILE A 123 12.72 -3.19 12.02
N TYR A 124 13.30 -4.24 11.49
CA TYR A 124 13.63 -5.45 12.27
C TYR A 124 14.46 -5.15 13.51
N ASP A 125 15.55 -4.38 13.34
CA ASP A 125 16.46 -4.05 14.45
C ASP A 125 15.77 -3.19 15.53
N ASP A 126 14.90 -2.27 15.14
CA ASP A 126 14.09 -1.52 16.10
C ASP A 126 13.25 -2.46 16.97
N ILE A 127 12.61 -3.46 16.33
CA ILE A 127 11.70 -4.39 17.02
C ILE A 127 12.46 -5.31 17.98
N VAL A 128 13.55 -5.93 17.54
CA VAL A 128 14.29 -6.90 18.38
C VAL A 128 14.98 -6.24 19.56
N ASN A 129 15.22 -4.93 19.52
CA ASN A 129 15.76 -4.15 20.63
C ASN A 129 14.68 -3.70 21.63
N MET A 130 13.39 -3.93 21.38
CA MET A 130 12.33 -3.71 22.36
C MET A 130 12.31 -4.84 23.40
N THR A 131 11.85 -4.55 24.60
CA THR A 131 11.85 -5.51 25.72
C THR A 131 11.19 -6.83 25.37
N ASP A 132 10.03 -6.79 24.70
CA ASP A 132 9.25 -7.97 24.32
C ASP A 132 9.35 -8.28 22.81
N GLY A 133 10.28 -7.65 22.08
CA GLY A 133 10.50 -7.87 20.66
C GLY A 133 9.19 -7.78 19.85
N PHE A 134 8.92 -8.78 19.04
CA PHE A 134 7.69 -8.87 18.22
C PHE A 134 6.39 -9.02 19.02
N ASP A 135 6.46 -9.40 20.30
CA ASP A 135 5.31 -9.50 21.21
C ASP A 135 5.00 -8.16 21.90
N THR A 136 5.82 -7.13 21.69
CA THR A 136 5.59 -5.79 22.23
C THR A 136 4.21 -5.28 21.83
N ILE A 137 3.40 -4.93 22.83
CA ILE A 137 2.09 -4.29 22.62
C ILE A 137 2.29 -2.81 22.30
N ILE A 138 1.68 -2.36 21.20
CA ILE A 138 1.71 -0.96 20.77
C ILE A 138 0.33 -0.32 20.83
N GLY A 139 0.26 1.01 20.83
CA GLY A 139 -0.98 1.78 20.88
C GLY A 139 -1.14 2.58 22.18
N GLU A 140 -2.36 3.04 22.48
CA GLU A 140 -2.64 3.97 23.60
C GLU A 140 -2.20 3.46 25.00
N ARG A 141 -2.19 2.13 25.19
CA ARG A 141 -1.79 1.47 26.47
C ARG A 141 -0.49 0.70 26.36
N GLY A 142 0.24 0.88 25.28
CA GLY A 142 1.49 0.17 25.00
C GLY A 142 2.62 1.12 24.63
N VAL A 143 3.65 0.57 23.98
CA VAL A 143 4.79 1.35 23.50
C VAL A 143 4.36 2.30 22.40
N SER A 144 4.79 3.57 22.50
CA SER A 144 4.59 4.56 21.45
C SER A 144 5.70 4.45 20.42
N LEU A 145 5.32 4.32 19.15
CA LEU A 145 6.25 4.29 18.02
C LEU A 145 6.48 5.69 17.45
N SER A 146 7.70 5.95 16.96
CA SER A 146 8.01 7.14 16.17
C SER A 146 7.23 7.15 14.84
N GLY A 147 7.13 8.31 14.18
CA GLY A 147 6.49 8.42 12.87
C GLY A 147 7.13 7.49 11.83
N GLY A 148 8.46 7.43 11.75
CA GLY A 148 9.17 6.54 10.85
C GLY A 148 8.97 5.05 11.17
N GLN A 149 8.89 4.69 12.45
CA GLN A 149 8.56 3.31 12.86
C GLN A 149 7.14 2.93 12.45
N LYS A 150 6.16 3.83 12.65
CA LYS A 150 4.77 3.62 12.22
C LYS A 150 4.69 3.41 10.71
N GLN A 151 5.39 4.23 9.92
CA GLN A 151 5.42 4.11 8.46
C GLN A 151 6.00 2.77 8.02
N ARG A 152 7.14 2.35 8.55
CA ARG A 152 7.78 1.07 8.25
C ARG A 152 6.93 -0.14 8.69
N MET A 153 6.21 -0.02 9.79
CA MET A 153 5.22 -1.03 10.23
C MET A 153 4.05 -1.16 9.24
N ALA A 154 3.49 -0.03 8.80
CA ALA A 154 2.41 -0.03 7.81
C ALA A 154 2.86 -0.61 6.46
N MET A 155 4.11 -0.33 6.05
CA MET A 155 4.72 -0.96 4.88
C MET A 155 4.84 -2.48 5.05
N SER A 156 5.34 -2.95 6.20
CA SER A 156 5.46 -4.39 6.49
C SER A 156 4.11 -5.09 6.39
N ARG A 157 3.04 -4.44 6.89
CA ARG A 157 1.66 -4.93 6.78
C ARG A 157 1.17 -5.03 5.33
N ALA A 158 1.51 -4.05 4.50
CA ALA A 158 1.11 -4.05 3.09
C ALA A 158 1.90 -5.07 2.26
N LEU A 159 3.20 -5.18 2.50
CA LEU A 159 4.11 -6.03 1.72
C LEU A 159 4.02 -7.51 2.09
N ILE A 160 3.65 -7.87 3.32
CA ILE A 160 3.52 -9.28 3.71
C ILE A 160 2.47 -10.02 2.87
N MET A 161 1.52 -9.27 2.30
CA MET A 161 0.51 -9.80 1.39
C MET A 161 1.06 -10.14 0.00
N ASN A 162 2.31 -9.80 -0.29
CA ASN A 162 2.95 -9.93 -1.60
C ASN A 162 2.11 -9.36 -2.75
N PRO A 163 1.76 -8.06 -2.68
CA PRO A 163 0.89 -7.41 -3.65
C PRO A 163 1.57 -7.27 -5.02
N GLU A 164 0.78 -7.22 -6.11
CA GLU A 164 1.29 -6.88 -7.45
C GLU A 164 1.50 -5.39 -7.63
N ILE A 165 0.70 -4.58 -6.94
CA ILE A 165 0.76 -3.12 -6.96
C ILE A 165 0.98 -2.65 -5.54
N LEU A 166 2.04 -1.89 -5.32
CA LEU A 166 2.28 -1.19 -4.06
C LEU A 166 2.01 0.30 -4.24
N ILE A 167 1.13 0.84 -3.41
CA ILE A 167 0.78 2.26 -3.37
C ILE A 167 1.35 2.85 -2.09
N LEU A 168 2.20 3.86 -2.24
CA LEU A 168 2.80 4.61 -1.14
C LEU A 168 2.26 6.06 -1.18
N ASP A 169 1.36 6.40 -0.27
CA ASP A 169 0.77 7.73 -0.19
C ASP A 169 1.50 8.52 0.90
N ASP A 170 2.56 9.24 0.51
CA ASP A 170 3.46 9.99 1.40
C ASP A 170 4.00 9.17 2.60
N SER A 171 4.13 7.86 2.40
CA SER A 171 4.35 6.89 3.47
C SER A 171 5.80 6.79 3.94
N LEU A 172 6.72 7.53 3.32
CA LEU A 172 8.14 7.58 3.68
C LEU A 172 8.58 8.94 4.21
N SER A 173 7.67 9.90 4.32
CA SER A 173 7.99 11.29 4.71
C SER A 173 8.61 11.44 6.11
N ALA A 174 8.34 10.51 7.01
CA ALA A 174 8.92 10.48 8.37
C ALA A 174 10.10 9.50 8.50
N VAL A 175 10.52 8.86 7.41
CA VAL A 175 11.68 7.96 7.36
C VAL A 175 12.91 8.75 6.94
N ASP A 176 14.06 8.51 7.57
CA ASP A 176 15.32 9.16 7.16
C ASP A 176 15.78 8.67 5.78
N ALA A 177 16.52 9.53 5.06
CA ALA A 177 16.89 9.28 3.67
C ALA A 177 17.72 7.99 3.46
N LYS A 178 18.53 7.57 4.45
CA LYS A 178 19.30 6.33 4.36
C LYS A 178 18.39 5.09 4.43
N THR A 179 17.45 5.11 5.36
CA THR A 179 16.47 4.03 5.52
C THR A 179 15.49 3.99 4.34
N GLU A 180 15.05 5.15 3.85
CA GLU A 180 14.23 5.25 2.63
C GLU A 180 14.94 4.62 1.42
N HIS A 181 16.21 4.96 1.20
CA HIS A 181 17.00 4.38 0.11
C HIS A 181 17.11 2.86 0.22
N LEU A 182 17.40 2.34 1.42
CA LEU A 182 17.47 0.89 1.69
C LEU A 182 16.14 0.20 1.35
N ILE A 183 15.02 0.76 1.78
CA ILE A 183 13.70 0.19 1.52
C ILE A 183 13.43 0.16 0.02
N LEU A 184 13.69 1.27 -0.69
CA LEU A 184 13.47 1.35 -2.13
C LEU A 184 14.36 0.39 -2.94
N GLU A 185 15.58 0.11 -2.47
CA GLU A 185 16.44 -0.92 -3.07
C GLU A 185 15.88 -2.34 -2.83
N ASN A 186 15.50 -2.65 -1.59
CA ASN A 186 14.94 -3.95 -1.24
C ASN A 186 13.62 -4.27 -1.99
N LEU A 187 12.87 -3.23 -2.40
CA LEU A 187 11.63 -3.41 -3.18
C LEU A 187 11.89 -3.72 -4.66
N LYS A 188 13.12 -3.59 -5.16
CA LYS A 188 13.47 -3.90 -6.56
C LYS A 188 13.81 -5.38 -6.77
N GLU A 189 14.11 -6.11 -5.70
CA GLU A 189 14.42 -7.56 -5.70
C GLU A 189 13.14 -8.39 -5.61
#